data_7b469e5040f95e65e321e31b7eebab84
#
_entry.id   7b469e5040f95e65e321e31b7eebab84
#
_cell.length_a   1.000
_cell.length_b   1.000
_cell.length_c   1.000
_cell.angle_alpha   90.00
_cell.angle_beta   90.00
_cell.angle_gamma   90.00
#
_symmetry.space_group_name_H-M   'P 1'
#
loop_
_entity.id
_entity.type
_entity.pdbx_description
1 polymer ?
#
loop_
_entity_poly.entity_id
_entity_poly.type
_entity_poly.pdbx_seq_one_letter_code
_entity_poly.pdbx_strand_id
1 'polypeptide(L)'
;MSDIVNDGANVLERSYPYQENITACGLSDAPDFRAAFPKVDYRQIEPNTSLPFETNSFDIAASNAVLEHVGSFEKQVLFVGELCRVARRVFITVPNKFFPVEHHTALLLAHYQPHTFTMACRLTGQDDWANDENLILMTRKRLWRIAAPSGRSATVGYTGLRLGPFSSNLFLILD
;
A
#
# COMPACT_ATOMS: atom_id res chain seq x y z
N MET A 1 -0.23 -3.03 8.72
CA MET A 1 -1.53 -2.37 8.62
C MET A 1 -2.70 -3.31 8.52
N SER A 2 -2.46 -4.55 8.80
CA SER A 2 -3.49 -5.60 8.93
C SER A 2 -4.22 -5.57 10.27
N ASP A 3 -4.06 -4.50 11.04
CA ASP A 3 -4.62 -4.40 12.40
C ASP A 3 -6.13 -4.12 12.37
N ILE A 4 -6.65 -3.75 11.18
CA ILE A 4 -8.06 -3.44 10.98
C ILE A 4 -8.72 -4.60 10.25
N VAL A 5 -9.62 -5.27 10.92
CA VAL A 5 -10.50 -6.27 10.30
C VAL A 5 -11.73 -5.56 9.75
N ASN A 6 -11.74 -5.30 8.45
CA ASN A 6 -12.93 -4.78 7.77
C ASN A 6 -13.12 -5.42 6.39
N ASP A 7 -14.32 -5.29 5.83
CA ASP A 7 -14.68 -5.96 4.59
C ASP A 7 -13.88 -5.48 3.36
N GLY A 8 -13.33 -4.27 3.40
CA GLY A 8 -12.54 -3.70 2.32
C GLY A 8 -11.04 -3.95 2.43
N ALA A 9 -10.51 -4.20 3.63
CA ALA A 9 -9.07 -4.29 3.86
C ALA A 9 -8.51 -5.72 3.68
N ASN A 10 -9.30 -6.76 4.00
CA ASN A 10 -8.82 -8.14 4.06
C ASN A 10 -9.36 -9.00 2.90
N VAL A 11 -9.34 -8.45 1.68
CA VAL A 11 -9.91 -9.12 0.50
C VAL A 11 -9.16 -10.43 0.19
N LEU A 12 -7.84 -10.44 0.31
CA LEU A 12 -7.04 -11.64 0.05
C LEU A 12 -7.37 -12.74 1.05
N GLU A 13 -7.31 -12.43 2.35
CA GLU A 13 -7.55 -13.37 3.44
C GLU A 13 -8.97 -13.95 3.42
N ARG A 14 -9.95 -13.15 2.97
CA ARG A 14 -11.34 -13.60 2.85
C ARG A 14 -11.62 -14.42 1.58
N SER A 15 -10.97 -14.05 0.47
CA SER A 15 -11.32 -14.60 -0.85
C SER A 15 -10.45 -15.78 -1.25
N TYR A 16 -9.22 -15.87 -0.74
CA TYR A 16 -8.31 -16.95 -1.08
C TYR A 16 -8.64 -18.22 -0.29
N PRO A 17 -8.96 -19.33 -0.96
CA PRO A 17 -9.48 -20.54 -0.29
C PRO A 17 -8.44 -21.29 0.55
N TYR A 18 -7.15 -21.04 0.33
CA TYR A 18 -6.04 -21.71 1.01
C TYR A 18 -5.35 -20.72 1.96
N GLN A 19 -6.06 -20.30 3.00
CA GLN A 19 -5.57 -19.30 3.97
C GLN A 19 -4.27 -19.73 4.67
N GLU A 20 -4.05 -21.02 4.82
CA GLU A 20 -2.82 -21.60 5.36
C GLU A 20 -1.55 -21.33 4.52
N ASN A 21 -1.73 -20.90 3.27
CA ASN A 21 -0.63 -20.50 2.39
C ASN A 21 -0.40 -18.98 2.40
N ILE A 22 -1.11 -18.23 3.27
CA ILE A 22 -0.94 -16.80 3.43
C ILE A 22 -0.05 -16.53 4.64
N THR A 23 0.98 -15.70 4.44
CA THR A 23 1.70 -15.03 5.51
C THR A 23 1.39 -13.55 5.46
N ALA A 24 0.79 -13.02 6.52
CA ALA A 24 0.49 -11.60 6.67
C ALA A 24 1.52 -10.92 7.57
N CYS A 25 1.90 -9.68 7.23
CA CYS A 25 2.83 -8.88 8.02
C CYS A 25 2.16 -7.57 8.47
N GLY A 26 2.42 -7.17 9.70
CA GLY A 26 1.97 -5.90 10.26
C GLY A 26 2.93 -5.36 11.31
N LEU A 27 2.72 -4.11 11.74
CA LEU A 27 3.58 -3.42 12.71
C LEU A 27 3.15 -3.63 14.17
N SER A 28 1.94 -4.13 14.41
CA SER A 28 1.41 -4.45 15.74
C SER A 28 1.18 -5.95 15.91
N ASP A 29 0.76 -6.38 17.10
CA ASP A 29 0.41 -7.79 17.38
C ASP A 29 -0.89 -8.26 16.70
N ALA A 30 -1.78 -7.33 16.33
CA ALA A 30 -3.02 -7.55 15.59
C ALA A 30 -3.90 -8.70 16.12
N PRO A 31 -4.34 -8.69 17.39
CA PRO A 31 -5.11 -9.78 17.99
C PRO A 31 -6.44 -10.04 17.26
N ASP A 32 -7.13 -8.98 16.82
CA ASP A 32 -8.40 -9.11 16.10
C ASP A 32 -8.22 -9.77 14.73
N PHE A 33 -7.13 -9.44 14.02
CA PHE A 33 -6.79 -10.08 12.75
C PHE A 33 -6.50 -11.57 12.95
N ARG A 34 -5.69 -11.93 13.95
CA ARG A 34 -5.36 -13.32 14.27
C ARG A 34 -6.60 -14.14 14.66
N ALA A 35 -7.54 -13.52 15.38
CA ALA A 35 -8.81 -14.14 15.74
C ALA A 35 -9.72 -14.35 14.52
N ALA A 36 -9.76 -13.38 13.60
CA ALA A 36 -10.58 -13.45 12.39
C ALA A 36 -10.02 -14.43 11.34
N PHE A 37 -8.69 -14.57 11.26
CA PHE A 37 -7.99 -15.39 10.26
C PHE A 37 -6.99 -16.37 10.90
N PRO A 38 -7.46 -17.35 11.69
CA PRO A 38 -6.60 -18.22 12.49
C PRO A 38 -5.70 -19.16 11.66
N LYS A 39 -5.97 -19.32 10.37
CA LYS A 39 -5.16 -20.13 9.45
C LYS A 39 -4.04 -19.34 8.77
N VAL A 40 -4.08 -18.01 8.83
CA VAL A 40 -3.06 -17.13 8.26
C VAL A 40 -1.86 -17.07 9.21
N ASP A 41 -0.65 -17.26 8.72
CA ASP A 41 0.58 -17.03 9.49
C ASP A 41 0.84 -15.52 9.61
N TYR A 42 0.56 -14.95 10.78
CA TYR A 42 0.79 -13.53 11.01
C TYR A 42 2.14 -13.28 11.65
N ARG A 43 2.94 -12.38 11.06
CA ARG A 43 4.24 -11.95 11.55
C ARG A 43 4.24 -10.46 11.86
N GLN A 44 4.55 -10.12 13.09
CA GLN A 44 4.87 -8.75 13.46
C GLN A 44 6.26 -8.42 12.94
N ILE A 45 6.40 -7.26 12.30
CA ILE A 45 7.65 -6.78 11.70
C ILE A 45 7.94 -5.35 12.17
N GLU A 46 9.21 -4.95 12.09
CA GLU A 46 9.63 -3.57 12.33
C GLU A 46 9.59 -2.76 11.02
N PRO A 47 9.20 -1.46 11.08
CA PRO A 47 9.17 -0.62 9.89
C PRO A 47 10.58 -0.36 9.34
N ASN A 48 10.71 -0.33 8.02
CA ASN A 48 11.96 -0.04 7.31
C ASN A 48 13.14 -0.99 7.62
N THR A 49 12.84 -2.21 8.00
CA THR A 49 13.82 -3.29 8.19
C THR A 49 13.66 -4.36 7.12
N SER A 50 14.63 -5.24 6.99
CA SER A 50 14.51 -6.43 6.14
C SER A 50 13.42 -7.35 6.67
N LEU A 51 12.59 -7.86 5.76
CA LEU A 51 11.57 -8.84 6.11
C LEU A 51 12.21 -10.16 6.60
N PRO A 52 11.67 -10.80 7.66
CA PRO A 52 12.26 -11.99 8.27
C PRO A 52 12.00 -13.28 7.45
N PHE A 53 12.19 -13.19 6.13
CA PHE A 53 11.98 -14.28 5.19
C PHE A 53 13.19 -14.44 4.26
N GLU A 54 13.39 -15.65 3.76
CA GLU A 54 14.42 -15.93 2.78
C GLU A 54 14.08 -15.35 1.39
N THR A 55 15.10 -15.19 0.57
CA THR A 55 14.93 -14.76 -0.83
C THR A 55 14.09 -15.77 -1.61
N ASN A 56 13.09 -15.29 -2.36
CA ASN A 56 12.16 -16.09 -3.15
C ASN A 56 11.39 -17.16 -2.34
N SER A 57 11.12 -16.89 -1.06
CA SER A 57 10.33 -17.80 -0.22
C SER A 57 8.83 -17.79 -0.54
N PHE A 58 8.36 -16.79 -1.28
CA PHE A 58 6.97 -16.67 -1.71
C PHE A 58 6.84 -16.62 -3.24
N ASP A 59 5.73 -17.11 -3.76
CA ASP A 59 5.41 -16.94 -5.17
C ASP A 59 4.96 -15.51 -5.47
N ILE A 60 4.15 -14.94 -4.58
CA ILE A 60 3.59 -13.58 -4.73
C ILE A 60 3.68 -12.83 -3.41
N ALA A 61 4.14 -11.59 -3.44
CA ALA A 61 3.95 -10.62 -2.38
C ALA A 61 2.91 -9.58 -2.80
N ALA A 62 1.92 -9.34 -1.95
CA ALA A 62 0.87 -8.36 -2.18
C ALA A 62 0.93 -7.23 -1.13
N SER A 63 0.75 -5.99 -1.58
CA SER A 63 0.67 -4.81 -0.72
C SER A 63 -0.45 -3.89 -1.19
N ASN A 64 -1.47 -3.70 -0.38
CA ASN A 64 -2.64 -2.90 -0.72
C ASN A 64 -2.73 -1.68 0.19
N ALA A 65 -2.66 -0.48 -0.38
CA ALA A 65 -2.76 0.80 0.32
C ALA A 65 -1.79 0.90 1.52
N VAL A 66 -0.50 0.57 1.28
CA VAL A 66 0.58 0.65 2.29
C VAL A 66 1.71 1.56 1.84
N LEU A 67 2.09 1.47 0.56
CA LEU A 67 3.30 2.12 0.03
C LEU A 67 3.25 3.65 0.20
N GLU A 68 2.08 4.26 0.16
CA GLU A 68 1.87 5.69 0.40
C GLU A 68 2.19 6.14 1.83
N HIS A 69 2.24 5.20 2.79
CA HIS A 69 2.53 5.44 4.21
C HIS A 69 3.95 5.06 4.63
N VAL A 70 4.74 4.54 3.70
CA VAL A 70 6.12 4.09 4.01
C VAL A 70 7.09 5.25 4.27
N GLY A 71 6.71 6.48 3.87
CA GLY A 71 7.52 7.68 4.04
C GLY A 71 8.35 8.03 2.81
N SER A 72 9.61 8.43 2.96
CA SER A 72 10.43 9.00 1.87
C SER A 72 10.52 8.10 0.62
N PHE A 73 10.98 8.70 -0.49
CA PHE A 73 11.19 7.95 -1.74
C PHE A 73 12.16 6.77 -1.55
N GLU A 74 13.22 6.98 -0.80
CA GLU A 74 14.25 5.97 -0.51
C GLU A 74 13.66 4.82 0.31
N LYS A 75 12.82 5.11 1.30
CA LYS A 75 12.10 4.09 2.09
C LYS A 75 11.13 3.30 1.22
N GLN A 76 10.43 3.97 0.31
CA GLN A 76 9.54 3.30 -0.65
C GLN A 76 10.32 2.37 -1.61
N VAL A 77 11.50 2.78 -2.06
CA VAL A 77 12.38 1.93 -2.88
C VAL A 77 12.86 0.70 -2.08
N LEU A 78 13.28 0.90 -0.83
CA LEU A 78 13.68 -0.22 0.04
C LEU A 78 12.53 -1.19 0.29
N PHE A 79 11.33 -0.67 0.58
CA PHE A 79 10.13 -1.50 0.79
C PHE A 79 9.83 -2.37 -0.44
N VAL A 80 9.81 -1.78 -1.63
CA VAL A 80 9.58 -2.52 -2.88
C VAL A 80 10.72 -3.50 -3.15
N GLY A 81 11.96 -3.13 -2.87
CA GLY A 81 13.13 -4.00 -2.96
C GLY A 81 13.00 -5.26 -2.08
N GLU A 82 12.54 -5.09 -0.83
CA GLU A 82 12.30 -6.22 0.08
C GLU A 82 11.17 -7.13 -0.41
N LEU A 83 10.06 -6.57 -0.91
CA LEU A 83 9.01 -7.39 -1.54
C LEU A 83 9.55 -8.19 -2.73
N CYS A 84 10.40 -7.56 -3.55
CA CYS A 84 11.07 -8.23 -4.66
C CYS A 84 12.09 -9.28 -4.19
N ARG A 85 12.75 -9.09 -3.05
CA ARG A 85 13.68 -10.07 -2.51
C ARG A 85 12.97 -11.33 -2.05
N VAL A 86 11.86 -11.18 -1.31
CA VAL A 86 11.16 -12.32 -0.70
C VAL A 86 10.22 -13.05 -1.65
N ALA A 87 9.77 -12.43 -2.74
CA ALA A 87 8.79 -13.04 -3.63
C ALA A 87 9.22 -13.00 -5.11
N ARG A 88 8.74 -13.99 -5.87
CA ARG A 88 8.96 -14.07 -7.32
C ARG A 88 8.21 -13.00 -8.09
N ARG A 89 7.00 -12.66 -7.65
CA ARG A 89 6.15 -11.62 -8.21
C ARG A 89 5.68 -10.66 -7.14
N VAL A 90 5.50 -9.41 -7.49
CA VAL A 90 5.01 -8.39 -6.55
C VAL A 90 3.79 -7.70 -7.14
N PHE A 91 2.75 -7.56 -6.34
CA PHE A 91 1.53 -6.82 -6.68
C PHE A 91 1.28 -5.73 -5.62
N ILE A 92 1.28 -4.47 -6.05
CA ILE A 92 1.06 -3.33 -5.16
C ILE A 92 -0.10 -2.51 -5.69
N THR A 93 -1.01 -2.10 -4.82
CA THR A 93 -2.02 -1.09 -5.13
C THR A 93 -1.89 0.11 -4.21
N VAL A 94 -2.15 1.29 -4.74
CA VAL A 94 -2.09 2.57 -4.01
C VAL A 94 -3.21 3.50 -4.49
N PRO A 95 -3.68 4.43 -3.64
CA PRO A 95 -4.57 5.50 -4.08
C PRO A 95 -3.93 6.36 -5.17
N ASN A 96 -4.72 6.77 -6.15
CA ASN A 96 -4.26 7.60 -7.25
C ASN A 96 -4.45 9.08 -6.91
N LYS A 97 -3.36 9.83 -6.84
CA LYS A 97 -3.39 11.29 -6.64
C LYS A 97 -4.38 12.02 -7.56
N PHE A 98 -4.55 11.55 -8.78
CA PHE A 98 -5.40 12.23 -9.78
C PHE A 98 -6.88 11.79 -9.72
N PHE A 99 -7.28 11.00 -8.74
CA PHE A 99 -8.70 10.77 -8.47
C PHE A 99 -9.30 12.00 -7.79
N PRO A 100 -10.52 12.46 -8.17
CA PRO A 100 -11.07 13.73 -7.66
C PRO A 100 -11.25 13.82 -6.15
N VAL A 101 -11.47 12.68 -5.48
CA VAL A 101 -11.64 12.59 -4.03
C VAL A 101 -10.41 11.94 -3.42
N GLU A 102 -9.77 12.61 -2.44
CA GLU A 102 -8.66 12.01 -1.70
C GLU A 102 -9.18 10.94 -0.74
N HIS A 103 -8.55 9.76 -0.74
CA HIS A 103 -9.09 8.55 -0.11
C HIS A 103 -9.11 8.58 1.42
N HIS A 104 -8.11 9.24 2.04
CA HIS A 104 -7.95 9.26 3.50
C HIS A 104 -8.77 10.37 4.16
N THR A 105 -8.91 11.50 3.46
CA THR A 105 -9.55 12.70 3.99
C THR A 105 -10.95 12.93 3.43
N ALA A 106 -11.32 12.23 2.34
CA ALA A 106 -12.52 12.46 1.54
C ALA A 106 -12.63 13.89 0.95
N LEU A 107 -11.53 14.66 0.94
CA LEU A 107 -11.50 16.01 0.39
C LEU A 107 -11.56 15.99 -1.13
N LEU A 108 -12.49 16.78 -1.68
CA LEU A 108 -12.68 16.92 -3.12
C LEU A 108 -11.66 17.92 -3.69
N LEU A 109 -10.82 17.48 -4.65
CA LEU A 109 -9.87 18.27 -5.42
C LEU A 109 -8.79 19.02 -4.62
N ALA A 110 -8.90 19.16 -3.30
CA ALA A 110 -7.98 19.94 -2.47
C ALA A 110 -6.53 19.42 -2.55
N HIS A 111 -6.35 18.11 -2.69
CA HIS A 111 -5.05 17.43 -2.71
C HIS A 111 -4.26 17.60 -4.01
N TYR A 112 -4.82 18.24 -5.03
CA TYR A 112 -4.09 18.54 -6.27
C TYR A 112 -3.00 19.58 -6.07
N GLN A 113 -3.18 20.49 -5.12
CA GLN A 113 -2.21 21.50 -4.74
C GLN A 113 -1.81 21.32 -3.27
N PRO A 114 -0.50 21.24 -2.94
CA PRO A 114 -0.05 21.02 -1.56
C PRO A 114 -0.60 22.02 -0.56
N HIS A 115 -0.58 23.32 -0.90
CA HIS A 115 -1.06 24.38 -0.01
C HIS A 115 -2.57 24.26 0.29
N THR A 116 -3.39 24.02 -0.75
CA THR A 116 -4.85 23.85 -0.57
C THR A 116 -5.17 22.61 0.23
N PHE A 117 -4.42 21.52 0.04
CA PHE A 117 -4.57 20.29 0.81
C PHE A 117 -4.25 20.51 2.29
N THR A 118 -3.08 21.10 2.59
CA THR A 118 -2.69 21.40 3.98
C THR A 118 -3.72 22.31 4.66
N MET A 119 -4.20 23.36 3.97
CA MET A 119 -5.21 24.25 4.54
C MET A 119 -6.56 23.53 4.76
N ALA A 120 -7.00 22.70 3.82
CA ALA A 120 -8.23 21.94 3.95
C ALA A 120 -8.14 20.92 5.09
N CYS A 121 -7.02 20.20 5.23
CA CYS A 121 -6.78 19.27 6.34
C CYS A 121 -6.88 20.00 7.69
N ARG A 122 -6.24 21.18 7.83
CA ARG A 122 -6.32 21.99 9.06
C ARG A 122 -7.75 22.42 9.38
N LEU A 123 -8.51 22.87 8.38
CA LEU A 123 -9.89 23.30 8.57
C LEU A 123 -10.83 22.17 8.96
N THR A 124 -10.50 20.94 8.59
CA THR A 124 -11.31 19.74 8.87
C THR A 124 -10.79 18.92 10.06
N GLY A 125 -9.74 19.38 10.75
CA GLY A 125 -9.13 18.67 11.89
C GLY A 125 -8.40 17.37 11.49
N GLN A 126 -7.87 17.33 10.28
CA GLN A 126 -7.18 16.17 9.68
C GLN A 126 -5.69 16.47 9.41
N ASP A 127 -5.04 17.23 10.29
CA ASP A 127 -3.67 17.74 10.11
C ASP A 127 -2.64 16.64 9.86
N ASP A 128 -2.82 15.46 10.44
CA ASP A 128 -1.92 14.32 10.29
C ASP A 128 -1.75 13.88 8.84
N TRP A 129 -2.79 14.03 8.01
CA TRP A 129 -2.74 13.67 6.60
C TRP A 129 -2.04 14.69 5.71
N ALA A 130 -1.80 15.89 6.22
CA ALA A 130 -1.03 16.93 5.52
C ALA A 130 0.49 16.74 5.65
N ASN A 131 0.94 15.77 6.45
CA ASN A 131 2.35 15.46 6.63
C ASN A 131 2.81 14.39 5.64
N ASP A 132 3.84 14.68 4.84
CA ASP A 132 4.45 13.74 3.88
C ASP A 132 5.04 12.49 4.56
N GLU A 133 5.29 12.51 5.88
CA GLU A 133 5.69 11.32 6.62
C GLU A 133 4.54 10.31 6.79
N ASN A 134 3.29 10.81 6.81
CA ASN A 134 2.11 9.99 7.03
C ASN A 134 1.41 9.62 5.71
N LEU A 135 1.45 10.51 4.71
CA LEU A 135 0.78 10.28 3.43
C LEU A 135 1.56 10.87 2.26
N ILE A 136 1.94 10.02 1.34
CA ILE A 136 2.51 10.44 0.05
C ILE A 136 1.49 10.18 -1.06
N LEU A 137 1.05 11.24 -1.71
CA LEU A 137 0.12 11.14 -2.84
C LEU A 137 0.79 10.49 -4.04
N MET A 138 0.32 9.31 -4.41
CA MET A 138 0.95 8.43 -5.39
C MET A 138 0.54 8.77 -6.82
N THR A 139 1.51 8.68 -7.72
CA THR A 139 1.31 8.87 -9.18
C THR A 139 1.95 7.72 -9.96
N ARG A 140 1.50 7.49 -11.20
CA ARG A 140 2.13 6.50 -12.10
C ARG A 140 3.64 6.75 -12.26
N LYS A 141 4.04 8.01 -12.44
CA LYS A 141 5.45 8.38 -12.58
C LYS A 141 6.27 8.01 -11.35
N ARG A 142 5.70 8.22 -10.15
CA ARG A 142 6.36 7.83 -8.88
C ARG A 142 6.51 6.32 -8.79
N LEU A 143 5.46 5.56 -9.07
CA LEU A 143 5.52 4.08 -9.08
C LEU A 143 6.59 3.55 -10.03
N TRP A 144 6.69 4.07 -11.26
CA TRP A 144 7.75 3.72 -12.20
C TRP A 144 9.15 3.98 -11.64
N ARG A 145 9.34 5.14 -11.01
CA ARG A 145 10.64 5.49 -10.41
C ARG A 145 11.00 4.62 -9.22
N ILE A 146 10.03 4.22 -8.42
CA ILE A 146 10.22 3.31 -7.28
C ILE A 146 10.56 1.90 -7.77
N ALA A 147 9.92 1.45 -8.83
CA ALA A 147 10.11 0.12 -9.42
C ALA A 147 11.47 -0.03 -10.12
N ALA A 148 11.97 1.03 -10.75
CA ALA A 148 13.16 0.98 -11.60
C ALA A 148 14.41 0.35 -10.96
N PRO A 149 14.77 0.62 -9.68
CA PRO A 149 15.94 0.02 -9.04
C PRO A 149 15.85 -1.50 -8.85
N SER A 150 14.64 -2.09 -8.90
CA SER A 150 14.48 -3.55 -8.75
C SER A 150 15.07 -4.35 -9.92
N GLY A 151 15.28 -3.71 -11.07
CA GLY A 151 15.71 -4.37 -12.32
C GLY A 151 14.69 -5.34 -12.91
N ARG A 152 13.48 -5.43 -12.33
CA ARG A 152 12.41 -6.32 -12.77
C ARG A 152 11.56 -5.68 -13.89
N SER A 153 10.88 -6.53 -14.66
CA SER A 153 9.83 -6.08 -15.56
C SER A 153 8.69 -5.48 -14.77
N ALA A 154 8.37 -4.21 -15.03
CA ALA A 154 7.34 -3.47 -14.29
C ALA A 154 6.14 -3.17 -15.19
N THR A 155 4.94 -3.35 -14.66
CA THR A 155 3.69 -2.90 -15.28
C THR A 155 2.97 -1.98 -14.32
N VAL A 156 2.67 -0.74 -14.74
CA VAL A 156 1.91 0.23 -13.94
C VAL A 156 0.63 0.61 -14.67
N GLY A 157 -0.51 0.41 -14.02
CA GLY A 157 -1.81 0.68 -14.59
C GLY A 157 -2.81 1.29 -13.60
N TYR A 158 -4.05 1.37 -14.04
CA TYR A 158 -5.16 1.93 -13.29
C TYR A 158 -6.14 0.84 -12.86
N THR A 159 -6.64 0.93 -11.63
CA THR A 159 -7.62 0.00 -11.06
C THR A 159 -8.59 0.73 -10.11
N GLY A 160 -9.53 0.01 -9.53
CA GLY A 160 -10.51 0.53 -8.59
C GLY A 160 -11.69 1.22 -9.26
N LEU A 161 -12.33 2.11 -8.51
CA LEU A 161 -13.53 2.84 -8.95
C LEU A 161 -13.19 3.77 -10.13
N ARG A 162 -14.09 3.82 -11.12
CA ARG A 162 -14.00 4.75 -12.26
C ARG A 162 -14.98 5.90 -12.11
N LEU A 163 -14.48 7.11 -12.29
CA LEU A 163 -15.27 8.33 -12.38
C LEU A 163 -14.89 9.06 -13.68
N GLY A 164 -15.59 8.78 -14.77
CA GLY A 164 -15.18 9.21 -16.11
C GLY A 164 -13.78 8.74 -16.46
N PRO A 165 -12.85 9.64 -16.81
CA PRO A 165 -11.46 9.27 -17.14
C PRO A 165 -10.59 8.95 -15.91
N PHE A 166 -11.10 9.22 -14.70
CA PHE A 166 -10.34 9.06 -13.47
C PHE A 166 -10.52 7.66 -12.87
N SER A 167 -9.44 7.11 -12.34
CA SER A 167 -9.42 5.85 -11.59
C SER A 167 -8.97 6.10 -10.17
N SER A 168 -9.64 5.49 -9.21
CA SER A 168 -9.36 5.71 -7.80
C SER A 168 -7.99 5.18 -7.35
N ASN A 169 -7.51 4.12 -7.99
CA ASN A 169 -6.27 3.46 -7.60
C ASN A 169 -5.35 3.24 -8.78
N LEU A 170 -4.07 3.08 -8.46
CA LEU A 170 -3.02 2.59 -9.35
C LEU A 170 -2.60 1.20 -8.88
N PHE A 171 -2.09 0.41 -9.82
CA PHE A 171 -1.38 -0.83 -9.48
C PHE A 171 0.02 -0.86 -10.09
N LEU A 172 0.91 -1.60 -9.43
CA LEU A 172 2.24 -1.96 -9.90
C LEU A 172 2.38 -3.48 -9.81
N ILE A 173 2.79 -4.10 -10.92
CA ILE A 173 3.19 -5.50 -10.97
C ILE A 173 4.68 -5.54 -11.30
N LEU A 174 5.43 -6.40 -10.61
CA LEU A 174 6.84 -6.69 -10.86
C LEU A 174 7.01 -8.21 -11.05
N ASP A 175 7.49 -8.60 -12.24
CA ASP A 175 7.75 -9.97 -12.65
C ASP A 175 9.25 -10.29 -12.68
#